data_3ddd3f6f641c54a1dab726f491f864b0
#
_entry.id   3ddd3f6f641c54a1dab726f491f864b0
#
_cell.length_a   1.000
_cell.length_b   1.000
_cell.length_c   1.000
_cell.angle_alpha   90.00
_cell.angle_beta   90.00
_cell.angle_gamma   90.00
#
_symmetry.space_group_name_H-M   'P 1'
#
loop_
_entity.id
_entity.type
_entity.pdbx_description
1 polymer ?
#
loop_
_entity_poly.entity_id
_entity_poly.type
_entity_poly.pdbx_seq_one_letter_code
_entity_poly.pdbx_strand_id
1 'polypeptide(L)'
;MTSEIRALYTRLPAIDRLLRDPAFSPLLMQYGHAQTVAQLRQMLDEAREYIRLNQALPDWCEAWLMETSRRLTQRQQSALRPVFNLTGTVLHTNLGRAIQAEAAIEAVTQAMRAPVTLEYDLDDAGRGHRDRALADLLCQITGAEDACIVNNNAAAVLLMLAATAGGSEVVVSRGELVEIGGAFRIPDVMRQAGCVLHEVGTTNRTHAKDYRQAVNDNTGLLMKVHTSNYSIEGFTKAVDEAALAEIGRELNIPVVADLGSGSLVDLSQYGLPKEPMPQEMIAAGVSLVSFSGDKLLGGPQAGIIVGKKALIARLQSHPLKRALRADKMTLAALEATLRLYLHPEKLAAELPTLRLLTRQADEIRLQGERMRAALAAHYADFDLRVEPCLSQIGSGSLPVDRLPSAAVTLTPRDGRGSRLEALAARWRQLPVPVIGRIYDGRLWLDLRCLEDESRFMEMLLR
;
A
#
# COMPACT_ATOMS: atom_id res chain seq x y z
N MET A 1 32.75 -2.58 45.86
CA MET A 1 31.30 -2.92 45.88
C MET A 1 30.85 -2.83 47.32
N THR A 2 29.99 -1.90 47.67
CA THR A 2 29.45 -1.73 49.01
C THR A 2 28.61 -2.96 49.43
N SER A 3 28.46 -3.21 50.74
CA SER A 3 27.65 -4.31 51.29
C SER A 3 26.22 -4.30 50.74
N GLU A 4 25.65 -3.11 50.54
CA GLU A 4 24.29 -2.88 50.03
C GLU A 4 24.14 -3.31 48.57
N ILE A 5 25.10 -2.97 47.71
CA ILE A 5 25.07 -3.41 46.31
C ILE A 5 25.15 -4.94 46.20
N ARG A 6 25.97 -5.57 47.05
CA ARG A 6 26.07 -7.04 47.06
C ARG A 6 24.75 -7.72 47.48
N ALA A 7 23.99 -7.10 48.38
CA ALA A 7 22.66 -7.58 48.78
C ALA A 7 21.65 -7.55 47.63
N LEU A 8 21.74 -6.55 46.72
CA LEU A 8 20.87 -6.50 45.56
C LEU A 8 21.12 -7.65 44.57
N TYR A 9 22.37 -8.01 44.30
CA TYR A 9 22.72 -9.13 43.44
C TYR A 9 22.22 -10.47 44.00
N THR A 10 22.20 -10.66 45.34
CA THR A 10 21.71 -11.90 45.97
C THR A 10 20.18 -12.07 45.86
N ARG A 11 19.46 -11.01 45.58
CA ARG A 11 17.99 -11.03 45.31
C ARG A 11 17.65 -11.49 43.91
N LEU A 12 18.60 -11.54 42.97
CA LEU A 12 18.33 -12.04 41.62
C LEU A 12 18.16 -13.57 41.68
N PRO A 13 17.09 -14.11 41.09
CA PRO A 13 16.83 -15.54 41.08
C PRO A 13 17.79 -16.30 40.16
N ALA A 14 18.11 -17.54 40.52
CA ALA A 14 18.77 -18.44 39.59
C ALA A 14 17.76 -18.91 38.48
N ILE A 15 18.23 -19.02 37.25
CA ILE A 15 17.40 -19.45 36.12
C ILE A 15 16.74 -20.81 36.39
N ASP A 16 17.50 -21.77 36.91
CA ASP A 16 16.98 -23.10 37.22
C ASP A 16 15.85 -23.07 38.26
N ARG A 17 15.90 -22.11 39.18
CA ARG A 17 14.83 -21.93 40.17
C ARG A 17 13.56 -21.42 39.50
N LEU A 18 13.66 -20.45 38.59
CA LEU A 18 12.53 -19.92 37.81
C LEU A 18 11.92 -21.01 36.93
N LEU A 19 12.75 -21.80 36.25
CA LEU A 19 12.28 -22.85 35.34
C LEU A 19 11.60 -24.03 36.07
N ARG A 20 11.94 -24.27 37.38
CA ARG A 20 11.29 -25.28 38.20
C ARG A 20 9.96 -24.81 38.79
N ASP A 21 9.70 -23.52 38.76
CA ASP A 21 8.41 -22.99 39.20
C ASP A 21 7.29 -23.45 38.23
N PRO A 22 6.26 -24.15 38.70
CA PRO A 22 5.13 -24.60 37.86
C PRO A 22 4.49 -23.42 37.07
N ALA A 23 4.55 -22.20 37.58
CA ALA A 23 4.01 -21.04 36.91
C ALA A 23 4.70 -20.74 35.58
N PHE A 24 5.95 -21.19 35.36
CA PHE A 24 6.65 -21.07 34.09
C PHE A 24 6.32 -22.14 33.05
N SER A 25 5.61 -23.24 33.47
CA SER A 25 5.27 -24.31 32.55
C SER A 25 4.51 -23.89 31.31
N PRO A 26 3.52 -22.97 31.35
CA PRO A 26 2.84 -22.48 30.16
C PRO A 26 3.81 -21.80 29.19
N LEU A 27 4.79 -21.02 29.68
CA LEU A 27 5.78 -20.35 28.83
C LEU A 27 6.71 -21.37 28.16
N LEU A 28 7.13 -22.40 28.91
CA LEU A 28 7.96 -23.47 28.37
C LEU A 28 7.24 -24.29 27.31
N MET A 29 5.94 -24.53 27.47
CA MET A 29 5.11 -25.21 26.48
C MET A 29 4.90 -24.36 25.23
N GLN A 30 4.64 -23.06 25.39
CA GLN A 30 4.32 -22.17 24.28
C GLN A 30 5.57 -21.75 23.50
N TYR A 31 6.67 -21.39 24.19
CA TYR A 31 7.86 -20.80 23.57
C TYR A 31 9.05 -21.75 23.47
N GLY A 32 8.97 -22.87 24.15
CA GLY A 32 10.06 -23.83 24.26
C GLY A 32 11.14 -23.44 25.28
N HIS A 33 11.89 -24.45 25.75
CA HIS A 33 12.92 -24.29 26.78
C HIS A 33 14.03 -23.30 26.35
N ALA A 34 14.55 -23.45 25.14
CA ALA A 34 15.68 -22.67 24.66
C ALA A 34 15.39 -21.15 24.63
N GLN A 35 14.22 -20.75 24.11
CA GLN A 35 13.83 -19.33 24.02
C GLN A 35 13.55 -18.75 25.40
N THR A 36 12.89 -19.50 26.29
CA THR A 36 12.60 -19.05 27.65
C THR A 36 13.88 -18.85 28.45
N VAL A 37 14.83 -19.77 28.38
CA VAL A 37 16.16 -19.63 29.02
C VAL A 37 16.93 -18.44 28.47
N ALA A 38 16.96 -18.27 27.15
CA ALA A 38 17.65 -17.13 26.51
C ALA A 38 17.05 -15.79 27.00
N GLN A 39 15.71 -15.70 27.10
CA GLN A 39 15.05 -14.50 27.60
C GLN A 39 15.38 -14.24 29.07
N LEU A 40 15.36 -15.26 29.92
CA LEU A 40 15.71 -15.12 31.34
C LEU A 40 17.17 -14.70 31.53
N ARG A 41 18.12 -15.24 30.73
CA ARG A 41 19.53 -14.82 30.75
C ARG A 41 19.66 -13.35 30.40
N GLN A 42 19.04 -12.91 29.33
CA GLN A 42 19.06 -11.51 28.95
C GLN A 42 18.51 -10.60 30.06
N MET A 43 17.38 -10.97 30.67
CA MET A 43 16.78 -10.21 31.76
C MET A 43 17.71 -10.16 32.99
N LEU A 44 18.40 -11.25 33.34
CA LEU A 44 19.39 -11.25 34.41
C LEU A 44 20.59 -10.33 34.14
N ASP A 45 21.06 -10.32 32.89
CA ASP A 45 22.17 -9.45 32.50
C ASP A 45 21.74 -7.98 32.53
N GLU A 46 20.55 -7.66 32.05
CA GLU A 46 19.94 -6.32 32.16
C GLU A 46 19.76 -5.90 33.62
N ALA A 47 19.27 -6.79 34.49
CA ALA A 47 19.14 -6.49 35.92
C ALA A 47 20.49 -6.22 36.58
N ARG A 48 21.51 -7.01 36.27
CA ARG A 48 22.87 -6.79 36.75
C ARG A 48 23.44 -5.44 36.34
N GLU A 49 23.26 -5.08 35.09
CA GLU A 49 23.69 -3.79 34.56
C GLU A 49 22.92 -2.64 35.19
N TYR A 50 21.63 -2.77 35.39
CA TYR A 50 20.80 -1.77 36.06
C TYR A 50 21.23 -1.54 37.51
N ILE A 51 21.53 -2.64 38.27
CA ILE A 51 22.05 -2.56 39.64
C ILE A 51 23.38 -1.83 39.64
N ARG A 52 24.27 -2.12 38.67
CA ARG A 52 25.57 -1.46 38.54
C ARG A 52 25.46 0.05 38.37
N LEU A 53 24.48 0.51 37.56
CA LEU A 53 24.31 1.92 37.22
C LEU A 53 23.47 2.68 38.26
N ASN A 54 22.42 2.07 38.79
CA ASN A 54 21.38 2.76 39.57
C ASN A 54 21.41 2.38 41.06
N GLN A 55 22.19 1.39 41.47
CA GLN A 55 22.22 0.86 42.83
C GLN A 55 20.84 0.45 43.38
N ALA A 56 19.97 0.00 42.48
CA ALA A 56 18.59 -0.43 42.73
C ALA A 56 18.22 -1.63 41.84
N LEU A 57 17.19 -2.38 42.23
CA LEU A 57 16.57 -3.39 41.31
C LEU A 57 15.64 -2.70 40.31
N PRO A 58 15.59 -3.18 39.07
CA PRO A 58 14.50 -2.80 38.17
C PRO A 58 13.13 -3.18 38.73
N ASP A 59 12.11 -2.39 38.50
CA ASP A 59 10.74 -2.62 39.00
C ASP A 59 10.19 -3.99 38.60
N TRP A 60 10.49 -4.44 37.39
CA TRP A 60 10.04 -5.73 36.88
C TRP A 60 10.68 -6.95 37.58
N CYS A 61 11.71 -6.77 38.36
CA CYS A 61 12.32 -7.86 39.15
C CYS A 61 11.41 -8.46 40.22
N GLU A 62 10.28 -7.82 40.54
CA GLU A 62 9.26 -8.38 41.41
C GLU A 62 8.27 -9.29 40.66
N ALA A 63 8.26 -9.25 39.32
CA ALA A 63 7.29 -9.94 38.46
C ALA A 63 7.95 -10.70 37.30
N TRP A 64 8.96 -11.55 37.59
CA TRP A 64 9.74 -12.29 36.57
C TRP A 64 8.87 -13.03 35.55
N LEU A 65 7.81 -13.72 35.99
CA LEU A 65 6.91 -14.46 35.12
C LEU A 65 6.20 -13.54 34.12
N MET A 66 5.59 -12.47 34.64
CA MET A 66 4.87 -11.51 33.82
C MET A 66 5.78 -10.84 32.79
N GLU A 67 6.95 -10.38 33.23
CA GLU A 67 7.89 -9.69 32.34
C GLU A 67 8.50 -10.64 31.30
N THR A 68 8.80 -11.90 31.68
CA THR A 68 9.25 -12.92 30.74
C THR A 68 8.17 -13.20 29.69
N SER A 69 6.93 -13.38 30.12
CA SER A 69 5.80 -13.58 29.22
C SER A 69 5.61 -12.42 28.26
N ARG A 70 5.62 -11.21 28.75
CA ARG A 70 5.50 -9.98 27.95
C ARG A 70 6.59 -9.89 26.88
N ARG A 71 7.86 -10.12 27.25
CA ARG A 71 9.00 -10.05 26.32
C ARG A 71 8.97 -11.16 25.27
N LEU A 72 8.64 -12.39 25.67
CA LEU A 72 8.50 -13.51 24.73
C LEU A 72 7.35 -13.26 23.73
N THR A 73 6.20 -12.78 24.22
CA THR A 73 5.08 -12.38 23.37
C THR A 73 5.47 -11.31 22.38
N GLN A 74 6.17 -10.26 22.82
CA GLN A 74 6.66 -9.19 21.93
C GLN A 74 7.62 -9.71 20.86
N ARG A 75 8.54 -10.64 21.21
CA ARG A 75 9.48 -11.23 20.24
C ARG A 75 8.78 -12.08 19.17
N GLN A 76 7.67 -12.73 19.51
CA GLN A 76 6.91 -13.55 18.55
C GLN A 76 5.90 -12.75 17.74
N GLN A 77 5.69 -11.48 18.08
CA GLN A 77 4.81 -10.64 17.26
C GLN A 77 5.36 -10.51 15.84
N SER A 78 4.51 -10.77 14.86
CA SER A 78 4.85 -10.52 13.46
C SER A 78 5.22 -9.05 13.25
N ALA A 79 6.24 -8.78 12.44
CA ALA A 79 6.58 -7.42 12.03
C ALA A 79 5.46 -6.80 11.18
N LEU A 80 4.76 -7.63 10.39
CA LEU A 80 3.57 -7.23 9.65
C LEU A 80 2.34 -7.52 10.49
N ARG A 81 1.83 -6.48 11.16
CA ARG A 81 0.67 -6.57 12.07
C ARG A 81 -0.53 -5.85 11.46
N PRO A 82 -1.74 -6.43 11.55
CA PRO A 82 -2.95 -5.69 11.29
C PRO A 82 -3.01 -4.42 12.15
N VAL A 83 -3.55 -3.34 11.60
CA VAL A 83 -3.74 -2.07 12.32
C VAL A 83 -5.13 -1.50 12.04
N PHE A 84 -5.65 -0.68 12.94
CA PHE A 84 -6.77 0.20 12.63
C PHE A 84 -6.23 1.48 11.98
N ASN A 85 -6.49 1.63 10.70
CA ASN A 85 -6.14 2.82 9.93
C ASN A 85 -7.18 3.93 10.15
N LEU A 86 -6.89 4.85 11.04
CA LEU A 86 -7.72 6.03 11.32
C LEU A 86 -7.00 7.33 10.96
N THR A 87 -6.08 7.25 10.00
CA THR A 87 -5.30 8.41 9.51
C THR A 87 -6.12 9.34 8.62
N GLY A 88 -7.19 8.83 8.01
CA GLY A 88 -7.97 9.51 6.98
C GLY A 88 -7.43 9.33 5.56
N THR A 89 -6.44 8.46 5.34
CA THR A 89 -5.97 8.11 4.01
C THR A 89 -6.36 6.66 3.69
N VAL A 90 -7.19 6.45 2.66
CA VAL A 90 -7.70 5.11 2.31
C VAL A 90 -6.56 4.25 1.75
N LEU A 91 -5.93 4.66 0.65
CA LEU A 91 -4.79 3.97 0.04
C LEU A 91 -3.47 4.45 0.65
N HIS A 92 -3.30 4.19 1.96
CA HIS A 92 -2.13 4.65 2.70
C HIS A 92 -0.88 3.84 2.35
N THR A 93 0.12 4.47 1.74
CA THR A 93 1.33 3.83 1.21
C THR A 93 2.05 2.97 2.26
N ASN A 94 2.23 3.48 3.49
CA ASN A 94 2.97 2.78 4.53
C ASN A 94 2.14 1.73 5.29
N LEU A 95 0.83 1.62 5.00
CA LEU A 95 -0.09 0.66 5.63
C LEU A 95 -0.56 -0.43 4.65
N GLY A 96 0.12 -0.57 3.51
CA GLY A 96 -0.11 -1.67 2.56
C GLY A 96 -1.08 -1.34 1.43
N ARG A 97 -1.56 -0.09 1.31
CA ARG A 97 -2.48 0.40 0.26
C ARG A 97 -3.83 -0.34 0.24
N ALA A 98 -4.21 -0.97 -0.90
CA ALA A 98 -5.50 -1.62 -1.05
C ALA A 98 -5.65 -2.87 -0.17
N ILE A 99 -6.76 -2.96 0.55
CA ILE A 99 -7.20 -4.17 1.24
C ILE A 99 -7.81 -5.10 0.19
N GLN A 100 -7.47 -6.39 0.27
CA GLN A 100 -7.95 -7.37 -0.70
C GLN A 100 -9.43 -7.73 -0.48
N ALA A 101 -10.16 -7.96 -1.56
CA ALA A 101 -11.50 -8.50 -1.52
C ALA A 101 -11.50 -9.94 -0.99
N GLU A 102 -12.59 -10.39 -0.36
CA GLU A 102 -12.69 -11.74 0.20
C GLU A 102 -12.44 -12.82 -0.87
N ALA A 103 -12.99 -12.65 -2.07
CA ALA A 103 -12.73 -13.55 -3.19
C ALA A 103 -11.23 -13.67 -3.54
N ALA A 104 -10.47 -12.58 -3.41
CA ALA A 104 -9.02 -12.60 -3.63
C ALA A 104 -8.28 -13.34 -2.49
N ILE A 105 -8.70 -13.16 -1.24
CA ILE A 105 -8.15 -13.87 -0.07
C ILE A 105 -8.37 -15.38 -0.21
N GLU A 106 -9.58 -15.79 -0.58
CA GLU A 106 -9.92 -17.19 -0.82
C GLU A 106 -9.07 -17.79 -1.95
N ALA A 107 -8.95 -17.10 -3.09
CA ALA A 107 -8.16 -17.54 -4.23
C ALA A 107 -6.68 -17.72 -3.88
N VAL A 108 -6.09 -16.78 -3.13
CA VAL A 108 -4.71 -16.89 -2.63
C VAL A 108 -4.56 -18.09 -1.71
N THR A 109 -5.51 -18.27 -0.79
CA THR A 109 -5.48 -19.40 0.16
C THR A 109 -5.52 -20.74 -0.57
N GLN A 110 -6.34 -20.88 -1.61
CA GLN A 110 -6.40 -22.07 -2.45
C GLN A 110 -5.09 -22.30 -3.21
N ALA A 111 -4.55 -21.23 -3.83
CA ALA A 111 -3.29 -21.30 -4.56
C ALA A 111 -2.09 -21.67 -3.68
N MET A 112 -2.13 -21.32 -2.39
CA MET A 112 -1.09 -21.67 -1.42
C MET A 112 -1.17 -23.14 -0.97
N ARG A 113 -2.38 -23.72 -0.89
CA ARG A 113 -2.61 -25.06 -0.33
C ARG A 113 -2.29 -26.20 -1.30
N ALA A 114 -2.23 -25.92 -2.61
CA ALA A 114 -2.03 -26.95 -3.65
C ALA A 114 -1.12 -26.49 -4.77
N PRO A 115 -0.56 -27.42 -5.56
CA PRO A 115 -0.01 -27.12 -6.89
C PRO A 115 -1.12 -26.52 -7.78
N VAL A 116 -0.77 -25.53 -8.61
CA VAL A 116 -1.69 -24.85 -9.52
C VAL A 116 -1.12 -24.83 -10.94
N THR A 117 -2.00 -24.67 -11.91
CA THR A 117 -1.69 -24.61 -13.35
C THR A 117 -1.04 -23.27 -13.75
N LEU A 118 0.03 -22.88 -13.05
CA LEU A 118 0.68 -21.58 -13.22
C LEU A 118 1.30 -21.37 -14.60
N GLU A 119 2.06 -22.35 -15.08
CA GLU A 119 2.71 -22.37 -16.41
C GLU A 119 2.41 -23.69 -17.14
N TYR A 120 1.32 -24.36 -16.77
CA TYR A 120 0.92 -25.63 -17.38
C TYR A 120 -0.42 -25.42 -18.10
N ASP A 121 -0.41 -25.68 -19.40
CA ASP A 121 -1.61 -25.65 -20.24
C ASP A 121 -2.29 -27.01 -20.13
N LEU A 122 -3.57 -27.01 -19.69
CA LEU A 122 -4.32 -28.27 -19.51
C LEU A 122 -4.80 -28.88 -20.86
N ASP A 123 -4.97 -28.07 -21.88
CA ASP A 123 -5.47 -28.51 -23.17
C ASP A 123 -4.36 -29.18 -23.99
N ASP A 124 -3.19 -28.54 -24.02
CA ASP A 124 -2.03 -29.02 -24.79
C ASP A 124 -1.08 -29.90 -23.97
N ALA A 125 -1.33 -30.08 -22.67
CA ALA A 125 -0.44 -30.77 -21.72
C ALA A 125 1.00 -30.22 -21.75
N GLY A 126 1.17 -28.95 -22.07
CA GLY A 126 2.44 -28.29 -22.34
C GLY A 126 2.71 -27.11 -21.44
N ARG A 127 3.75 -26.36 -21.79
CA ARG A 127 4.12 -25.14 -21.08
C ARG A 127 3.34 -23.94 -21.63
N GLY A 128 2.51 -23.31 -20.76
CA GLY A 128 1.81 -22.07 -21.02
C GLY A 128 2.51 -20.82 -20.44
N HIS A 129 1.96 -19.66 -20.74
CA HIS A 129 2.34 -18.40 -20.10
C HIS A 129 1.51 -18.21 -18.82
N ARG A 130 2.19 -17.84 -17.71
CA ARG A 130 1.55 -17.73 -16.38
C ARG A 130 0.47 -16.66 -16.27
N ASP A 131 0.53 -15.63 -17.10
CA ASP A 131 -0.39 -14.48 -17.08
C ASP A 131 -1.50 -14.57 -18.15
N ARG A 132 -1.62 -15.70 -18.87
CA ARG A 132 -2.59 -15.84 -19.98
C ARG A 132 -4.05 -15.68 -19.54
N ALA A 133 -4.45 -16.36 -18.46
CA ALA A 133 -5.84 -16.27 -17.98
C ALA A 133 -6.22 -14.83 -17.56
N LEU A 134 -5.25 -14.08 -17.01
CA LEU A 134 -5.44 -12.69 -16.67
C LEU A 134 -5.43 -11.79 -17.91
N ALA A 135 -4.64 -12.13 -18.94
CA ALA A 135 -4.61 -11.38 -20.18
C ALA A 135 -5.99 -11.38 -20.85
N ASP A 136 -6.68 -12.52 -20.92
CA ASP A 136 -8.03 -12.61 -21.46
C ASP A 136 -9.04 -11.74 -20.70
N LEU A 137 -9.02 -11.76 -19.37
CA LEU A 137 -9.85 -10.89 -18.53
C LEU A 137 -9.54 -9.40 -18.75
N LEU A 138 -8.27 -9.05 -18.79
CA LEU A 138 -7.85 -7.66 -19.02
C LEU A 138 -8.26 -7.19 -20.42
N CYS A 139 -8.13 -8.02 -21.45
CA CYS A 139 -8.60 -7.71 -22.79
C CYS A 139 -10.11 -7.48 -22.82
N GLN A 140 -10.90 -8.31 -22.10
CA GLN A 140 -12.33 -8.15 -21.98
C GLN A 140 -12.72 -6.83 -21.29
N ILE A 141 -12.00 -6.46 -20.21
CA ILE A 141 -12.29 -5.25 -19.42
C ILE A 141 -11.81 -3.99 -20.15
N THR A 142 -10.63 -4.03 -20.78
CA THR A 142 -9.97 -2.82 -21.30
C THR A 142 -10.13 -2.62 -22.81
N GLY A 143 -10.54 -3.63 -23.55
CA GLY A 143 -10.56 -3.60 -25.02
C GLY A 143 -9.16 -3.70 -25.66
N ALA A 144 -8.12 -4.01 -24.90
CA ALA A 144 -6.78 -4.23 -25.41
C ALA A 144 -6.67 -5.56 -26.19
N GLU A 145 -5.65 -5.67 -27.04
CA GLU A 145 -5.39 -6.89 -27.83
C GLU A 145 -4.71 -7.98 -27.00
N ASP A 146 -3.91 -7.60 -25.97
CA ASP A 146 -3.18 -8.53 -25.12
C ASP A 146 -2.72 -7.81 -23.83
N ALA A 147 -2.20 -8.58 -22.85
CA ALA A 147 -1.71 -8.04 -21.58
C ALA A 147 -0.45 -8.78 -21.07
N CYS A 148 0.30 -8.09 -20.21
CA CYS A 148 1.48 -8.60 -19.53
C CYS A 148 1.45 -8.16 -18.08
N ILE A 149 1.67 -9.08 -17.12
CA ILE A 149 1.68 -8.80 -15.69
C ILE A 149 3.07 -8.95 -15.12
N VAL A 150 3.51 -7.97 -14.31
CA VAL A 150 4.78 -7.97 -13.57
C VAL A 150 4.52 -7.64 -12.10
N ASN A 151 5.55 -7.67 -11.26
CA ASN A 151 5.42 -7.59 -9.81
C ASN A 151 4.99 -6.21 -9.25
N ASN A 152 5.19 -5.12 -10.01
CA ASN A 152 4.68 -3.77 -9.66
C ASN A 152 4.74 -2.85 -10.88
N ASN A 153 4.15 -1.64 -10.77
CA ASN A 153 4.07 -0.72 -11.90
C ASN A 153 5.45 -0.11 -12.28
N ALA A 154 6.36 0.07 -11.33
CA ALA A 154 7.72 0.52 -11.66
C ALA A 154 8.44 -0.50 -12.57
N ALA A 155 8.26 -1.79 -12.29
CA ALA A 155 8.75 -2.87 -13.14
C ALA A 155 8.04 -2.91 -14.50
N ALA A 156 6.75 -2.56 -14.56
CA ALA A 156 6.01 -2.45 -15.82
C ALA A 156 6.59 -1.35 -16.71
N VAL A 157 6.82 -0.17 -16.16
CA VAL A 157 7.44 0.96 -16.88
C VAL A 157 8.85 0.59 -17.34
N LEU A 158 9.68 0.01 -16.47
CA LEU A 158 11.04 -0.43 -16.82
C LEU A 158 11.03 -1.44 -17.98
N LEU A 159 10.18 -2.49 -17.89
CA LEU A 159 10.06 -3.50 -18.93
C LEU A 159 9.55 -2.93 -20.24
N MET A 160 8.51 -2.08 -20.16
CA MET A 160 7.92 -1.44 -21.33
C MET A 160 8.96 -0.59 -22.08
N LEU A 161 9.72 0.25 -21.38
CA LEU A 161 10.77 1.04 -21.96
C LEU A 161 11.91 0.20 -22.54
N ALA A 162 12.45 -0.74 -21.77
CA ALA A 162 13.57 -1.58 -22.21
C ALA A 162 13.23 -2.43 -23.43
N ALA A 163 12.03 -3.00 -23.47
CA ALA A 163 11.61 -3.87 -24.56
C ALA A 163 11.20 -3.12 -25.84
N THR A 164 10.76 -1.86 -25.72
CA THR A 164 10.25 -1.10 -26.88
C THR A 164 11.21 -0.06 -27.40
N ALA A 165 12.02 0.58 -26.55
CA ALA A 165 12.88 1.71 -26.89
C ALA A 165 14.32 1.60 -26.37
N GLY A 166 14.76 0.41 -25.92
CA GLY A 166 16.15 0.22 -25.48
C GLY A 166 17.15 0.62 -26.58
N GLY A 167 18.07 1.53 -26.27
CA GLY A 167 19.02 2.12 -27.21
C GLY A 167 18.51 3.31 -28.01
N SER A 168 17.24 3.69 -27.86
CA SER A 168 16.58 4.77 -28.61
C SER A 168 16.18 5.94 -27.72
N GLU A 169 15.78 7.07 -28.34
CA GLU A 169 15.20 8.21 -27.65
C GLU A 169 13.74 7.96 -27.29
N VAL A 170 13.36 8.39 -26.08
CA VAL A 170 11.98 8.44 -25.59
C VAL A 170 11.59 9.90 -25.40
N VAL A 171 10.63 10.36 -26.19
CA VAL A 171 10.13 11.74 -26.13
C VAL A 171 9.03 11.84 -25.09
N VAL A 172 9.19 12.73 -24.12
CA VAL A 172 8.26 12.94 -23.00
C VAL A 172 8.12 14.43 -22.68
N SER A 173 6.92 14.86 -22.23
CA SER A 173 6.71 16.24 -21.76
C SER A 173 7.51 16.50 -20.49
N ARG A 174 8.18 17.66 -20.42
CA ARG A 174 8.92 18.10 -19.22
C ARG A 174 8.01 18.22 -17.99
N GLY A 175 6.74 18.59 -18.17
CA GLY A 175 5.75 18.65 -17.10
C GLY A 175 5.29 17.28 -16.59
N GLU A 176 5.71 16.18 -17.23
CA GLU A 176 5.34 14.81 -16.89
C GLU A 176 6.49 13.97 -16.30
N LEU A 177 7.62 14.63 -15.95
CA LEU A 177 8.77 13.97 -15.33
C LEU A 177 8.52 13.75 -13.83
N VAL A 178 7.73 12.75 -13.54
CA VAL A 178 7.23 12.42 -12.20
C VAL A 178 8.30 11.83 -11.30
N GLU A 179 8.28 12.18 -10.02
CA GLU A 179 8.90 11.43 -8.92
C GLU A 179 7.83 10.90 -7.96
N ILE A 180 7.85 9.59 -7.66
CA ILE A 180 6.89 8.93 -6.79
C ILE A 180 7.64 8.07 -5.75
N GLY A 181 7.18 8.10 -4.49
CA GLY A 181 7.66 7.19 -3.46
C GLY A 181 9.13 7.37 -3.06
N GLY A 182 9.71 8.54 -3.30
CA GLY A 182 11.04 8.92 -2.83
C GLY A 182 12.23 8.40 -3.66
N ALA A 183 12.01 7.52 -4.66
CA ALA A 183 13.10 6.99 -5.47
C ALA A 183 12.72 6.67 -6.92
N PHE A 184 11.44 6.59 -7.25
CA PHE A 184 11.00 6.34 -8.63
C PHE A 184 10.91 7.65 -9.40
N ARG A 185 11.90 7.89 -10.25
CA ARG A 185 11.96 9.04 -11.16
C ARG A 185 11.93 8.56 -12.59
N ILE A 186 11.04 9.08 -13.41
CA ILE A 186 10.92 8.69 -14.82
C ILE A 186 12.27 8.81 -15.57
N PRO A 187 13.07 9.91 -15.41
CA PRO A 187 14.37 10.00 -16.08
C PRO A 187 15.36 8.90 -15.67
N ASP A 188 15.35 8.52 -14.39
CA ASP A 188 16.26 7.48 -13.89
C ASP A 188 15.84 6.09 -14.37
N VAL A 189 14.53 5.81 -14.43
CA VAL A 189 14.00 4.56 -14.98
C VAL A 189 14.29 4.44 -16.48
N MET A 190 14.13 5.53 -17.25
CA MET A 190 14.51 5.55 -18.67
C MET A 190 15.98 5.22 -18.87
N ARG A 191 16.87 5.81 -18.07
CA ARG A 191 18.31 5.53 -18.13
C ARG A 191 18.61 4.06 -17.81
N GLN A 192 17.96 3.51 -16.77
CA GLN A 192 18.11 2.08 -16.41
C GLN A 192 17.55 1.14 -17.48
N ALA A 193 16.53 1.56 -18.21
CA ALA A 193 15.99 0.82 -19.35
C ALA A 193 16.89 0.89 -20.61
N GLY A 194 17.99 1.65 -20.56
CA GLY A 194 18.87 1.88 -21.71
C GLY A 194 18.33 2.86 -22.72
N CYS A 195 17.33 3.68 -22.34
CA CYS A 195 16.75 4.71 -23.21
C CYS A 195 17.44 6.05 -23.04
N VAL A 196 17.39 6.89 -24.07
CA VAL A 196 17.82 8.28 -24.05
C VAL A 196 16.58 9.16 -23.82
N LEU A 197 16.59 9.94 -22.74
CA LEU A 197 15.53 10.89 -22.43
C LEU A 197 15.57 12.08 -23.40
N HIS A 198 14.46 12.36 -24.08
CA HIS A 198 14.26 13.54 -24.91
C HIS A 198 13.06 14.34 -24.37
N GLU A 199 13.34 15.40 -23.62
CA GLU A 199 12.32 16.26 -23.02
C GLU A 199 11.77 17.28 -24.00
N VAL A 200 10.44 17.48 -24.02
CA VAL A 200 9.78 18.48 -24.87
C VAL A 200 8.91 19.44 -24.05
N GLY A 201 8.71 20.62 -24.61
CA GLY A 201 7.92 21.68 -23.98
C GLY A 201 8.60 22.31 -22.76
N THR A 202 7.79 22.85 -21.87
CA THR A 202 8.21 23.45 -20.60
C THR A 202 7.48 22.77 -19.43
N THR A 203 7.79 23.15 -18.20
CA THR A 203 7.17 22.58 -16.99
C THR A 203 5.65 22.64 -17.01
N ASN A 204 5.07 23.75 -17.49
CA ASN A 204 3.62 23.99 -17.46
C ASN A 204 2.96 23.99 -18.85
N ARG A 205 3.73 23.96 -19.93
CA ARG A 205 3.16 24.01 -21.30
C ARG A 205 3.92 23.14 -22.28
N THR A 206 3.18 22.17 -22.85
CA THR A 206 3.66 21.33 -23.96
C THR A 206 2.60 21.30 -25.05
N HIS A 207 3.00 21.47 -26.29
CA HIS A 207 2.14 21.52 -27.45
C HIS A 207 2.42 20.34 -28.40
N ALA A 208 1.45 19.95 -29.21
CA ALA A 208 1.60 18.91 -30.22
C ALA A 208 2.79 19.12 -31.16
N LYS A 209 3.09 20.41 -31.51
CA LYS A 209 4.25 20.77 -32.34
C LYS A 209 5.58 20.38 -31.68
N ASP A 210 5.66 20.44 -30.34
CA ASP A 210 6.91 20.17 -29.62
C ASP A 210 7.28 18.66 -29.77
N TYR A 211 6.29 17.77 -29.71
CA TYR A 211 6.49 16.34 -30.00
C TYR A 211 6.88 16.09 -31.47
N ARG A 212 6.16 16.74 -32.44
CA ARG A 212 6.46 16.53 -33.85
C ARG A 212 7.86 16.97 -34.22
N GLN A 213 8.35 18.10 -33.65
CA GLN A 213 9.69 18.66 -33.91
C GLN A 213 10.80 17.84 -33.23
N ALA A 214 10.51 17.13 -32.17
CA ALA A 214 11.47 16.32 -31.44
C ALA A 214 11.75 14.94 -32.08
N VAL A 215 10.80 14.42 -32.86
CA VAL A 215 10.95 13.13 -33.51
C VAL A 215 12.03 13.17 -34.57
N ASN A 216 12.95 12.21 -34.51
CA ASN A 216 14.06 11.98 -35.44
C ASN A 216 14.33 10.48 -35.63
N ASP A 217 15.33 10.12 -36.41
CA ASP A 217 15.66 8.72 -36.73
C ASP A 217 16.05 7.87 -35.51
N ASN A 218 16.43 8.47 -34.39
CA ASN A 218 16.74 7.79 -33.14
C ASN A 218 15.52 7.64 -32.21
N THR A 219 14.39 8.25 -32.54
CA THR A 219 13.20 8.20 -31.69
C THR A 219 12.53 6.83 -31.76
N GLY A 220 12.50 6.14 -30.64
CA GLY A 220 11.85 4.81 -30.52
C GLY A 220 10.45 4.88 -29.93
N LEU A 221 10.10 5.96 -29.19
CA LEU A 221 8.88 5.98 -28.40
C LEU A 221 8.42 7.41 -28.07
N LEU A 222 7.10 7.64 -28.06
CA LEU A 222 6.47 8.79 -27.40
C LEU A 222 5.85 8.33 -26.09
N MET A 223 6.13 9.00 -24.99
CA MET A 223 5.63 8.62 -23.67
C MET A 223 4.72 9.69 -23.08
N LYS A 224 3.60 9.22 -22.54
CA LYS A 224 2.66 9.99 -21.70
C LYS A 224 2.77 9.48 -20.26
N VAL A 225 2.94 10.38 -19.30
CA VAL A 225 2.92 10.02 -17.88
C VAL A 225 1.83 10.82 -17.19
N HIS A 226 0.90 10.10 -16.56
CA HIS A 226 -0.15 10.74 -15.78
C HIS A 226 0.40 11.20 -14.43
N THR A 227 0.21 12.49 -14.12
CA THR A 227 0.69 13.12 -12.89
C THR A 227 -0.28 12.87 -11.72
N SER A 228 -0.44 11.60 -11.33
CA SER A 228 -1.42 11.19 -10.31
C SER A 228 -1.14 11.72 -8.90
N ASN A 229 0.08 12.20 -8.62
CA ASN A 229 0.52 12.61 -7.29
C ASN A 229 0.79 14.12 -7.14
N TYR A 230 0.61 14.91 -8.21
CA TYR A 230 0.65 16.37 -8.16
C TYR A 230 -0.21 16.98 -9.27
N SER A 231 -0.53 18.27 -9.15
CA SER A 231 -1.21 19.07 -10.17
C SER A 231 -0.39 20.33 -10.52
N ILE A 232 -0.44 20.73 -11.78
CA ILE A 232 0.09 22.02 -12.23
C ILE A 232 -1.09 22.91 -12.58
N GLU A 233 -1.24 24.01 -11.86
CA GLU A 233 -2.36 24.94 -12.01
C GLU A 233 -1.93 26.28 -12.62
N GLY A 234 -2.91 27.02 -13.15
CA GLY A 234 -2.71 28.33 -13.75
C GLY A 234 -2.62 28.28 -15.28
N PHE A 235 -1.61 28.95 -15.85
CA PHE A 235 -1.45 29.04 -17.30
C PHE A 235 -0.76 27.80 -17.87
N THR A 236 -1.53 26.72 -18.04
CA THR A 236 -1.05 25.39 -18.42
C THR A 236 -1.53 24.97 -19.82
N LYS A 237 -0.81 24.03 -20.42
CA LYS A 237 -1.21 23.31 -21.65
C LYS A 237 -0.53 21.93 -21.67
N ALA A 238 -1.30 20.89 -21.85
CA ALA A 238 -0.80 19.53 -22.06
C ALA A 238 -1.33 18.98 -23.39
N VAL A 239 -0.63 17.98 -23.94
CA VAL A 239 -1.11 17.19 -25.08
C VAL A 239 -1.90 16.01 -24.50
N ASP A 240 -3.15 15.86 -24.89
CA ASP A 240 -3.96 14.72 -24.49
C ASP A 240 -3.54 13.43 -25.22
N GLU A 241 -4.06 12.32 -24.75
CA GLU A 241 -3.65 11.00 -25.20
C GLU A 241 -4.07 10.74 -26.65
N ALA A 242 -5.22 11.23 -27.06
CA ALA A 242 -5.73 11.07 -28.43
C ALA A 242 -4.86 11.85 -29.43
N ALA A 243 -4.51 13.10 -29.09
CA ALA A 243 -3.61 13.92 -29.91
C ALA A 243 -2.19 13.32 -29.99
N LEU A 244 -1.69 12.74 -28.86
CA LEU A 244 -0.39 12.09 -28.87
C LEU A 244 -0.41 10.79 -29.67
N ALA A 245 -1.48 9.98 -29.57
CA ALA A 245 -1.65 8.77 -30.35
C ALA A 245 -1.77 9.06 -31.85
N GLU A 246 -2.40 10.20 -32.24
CA GLU A 246 -2.46 10.64 -33.61
C GLU A 246 -1.06 11.00 -34.14
N ILE A 247 -0.26 11.76 -33.37
CA ILE A 247 1.13 12.09 -33.73
C ILE A 247 1.95 10.81 -33.90
N GLY A 248 1.81 9.85 -32.96
CA GLY A 248 2.49 8.56 -33.08
C GLY A 248 2.12 7.78 -34.35
N ARG A 249 0.85 7.82 -34.74
CA ARG A 249 0.37 7.18 -35.97
C ARG A 249 0.89 7.89 -37.23
N GLU A 250 0.87 9.24 -37.26
CA GLU A 250 1.40 10.05 -38.36
C GLU A 250 2.90 9.77 -38.60
N LEU A 251 3.66 9.61 -37.51
CA LEU A 251 5.11 9.44 -37.55
C LEU A 251 5.56 7.99 -37.46
N ASN A 252 4.63 7.05 -37.38
CA ASN A 252 4.88 5.61 -37.18
C ASN A 252 5.75 5.30 -35.94
N ILE A 253 5.55 6.04 -34.87
CA ILE A 253 6.23 5.85 -33.57
C ILE A 253 5.19 5.35 -32.55
N PRO A 254 5.46 4.26 -31.80
CA PRO A 254 4.52 3.79 -30.78
C PRO A 254 4.39 4.81 -29.63
N VAL A 255 3.18 4.89 -29.09
CA VAL A 255 2.87 5.74 -27.93
C VAL A 255 2.58 4.84 -26.73
N VAL A 256 3.21 5.14 -25.60
CA VAL A 256 2.93 4.44 -24.34
C VAL A 256 2.46 5.40 -23.27
N ALA A 257 1.62 4.92 -22.37
CA ALA A 257 1.12 5.69 -21.23
C ALA A 257 1.38 4.96 -19.91
N ASP A 258 1.86 5.71 -18.92
CA ASP A 258 1.90 5.28 -17.52
C ASP A 258 0.81 6.03 -16.73
N LEU A 259 -0.22 5.29 -16.29
CA LEU A 259 -1.33 5.88 -15.53
C LEU A 259 -1.10 5.90 -14.03
N GLY A 260 -0.31 4.99 -13.51
CA GLY A 260 0.00 4.89 -12.08
C GLY A 260 -1.20 4.55 -11.17
N SER A 261 -2.34 5.22 -11.30
CA SER A 261 -3.52 5.09 -10.41
C SER A 261 -4.31 3.79 -10.56
N GLY A 262 -4.47 3.29 -11.78
CA GLY A 262 -5.05 1.97 -12.08
C GLY A 262 -6.56 1.85 -11.90
N SER A 263 -7.36 2.90 -12.17
CA SER A 263 -8.80 2.78 -12.17
C SER A 263 -9.30 2.02 -13.40
N LEU A 264 -10.16 1.02 -13.21
CA LEU A 264 -10.85 0.28 -14.29
C LEU A 264 -12.34 0.62 -14.40
N VAL A 265 -12.84 1.55 -13.59
CA VAL A 265 -14.20 2.09 -13.65
C VAL A 265 -14.15 3.61 -13.60
N ASP A 266 -15.16 4.23 -14.21
CA ASP A 266 -15.35 5.67 -14.07
C ASP A 266 -15.80 6.01 -12.64
N LEU A 267 -14.87 6.53 -11.86
CA LEU A 267 -15.12 6.89 -10.47
C LEU A 267 -16.17 8.00 -10.31
N SER A 268 -16.41 8.81 -11.34
CA SER A 268 -17.45 9.86 -11.31
C SER A 268 -18.86 9.31 -11.13
N GLN A 269 -19.12 8.07 -11.54
CA GLN A 269 -20.39 7.37 -11.30
C GLN A 269 -20.70 7.16 -9.81
N TYR A 270 -19.64 7.21 -8.96
CA TYR A 270 -19.73 7.07 -7.52
C TYR A 270 -19.59 8.41 -6.79
N GLY A 271 -19.62 9.54 -7.52
CA GLY A 271 -19.43 10.88 -6.94
C GLY A 271 -17.97 11.19 -6.57
N LEU A 272 -17.03 10.43 -7.08
CA LEU A 272 -15.59 10.61 -6.87
C LEU A 272 -14.96 11.38 -8.05
N PRO A 273 -13.76 11.97 -7.88
CA PRO A 273 -13.03 12.58 -8.98
C PRO A 273 -12.78 11.60 -10.13
N LYS A 274 -12.90 12.08 -11.37
CA LYS A 274 -12.60 11.26 -12.53
C LYS A 274 -11.09 11.03 -12.65
N GLU A 275 -10.72 9.77 -12.83
CA GLU A 275 -9.36 9.34 -13.17
C GLU A 275 -9.31 8.76 -14.58
N PRO A 276 -8.23 8.96 -15.33
CA PRO A 276 -8.08 8.34 -16.64
C PRO A 276 -8.02 6.82 -16.51
N MET A 277 -8.69 6.14 -17.43
CA MET A 277 -8.79 4.68 -17.43
C MET A 277 -7.97 4.07 -18.57
N PRO A 278 -7.43 2.85 -18.40
CA PRO A 278 -6.76 2.13 -19.48
C PRO A 278 -7.64 1.96 -20.74
N GLN A 279 -8.96 1.74 -20.56
CA GLN A 279 -9.92 1.63 -21.65
C GLN A 279 -9.94 2.90 -22.51
N GLU A 280 -9.95 4.07 -21.90
CA GLU A 280 -9.95 5.37 -22.59
C GLU A 280 -8.65 5.55 -23.39
N MET A 281 -7.50 5.17 -22.82
CA MET A 281 -6.20 5.22 -23.47
C MET A 281 -6.11 4.31 -24.70
N ILE A 282 -6.58 3.04 -24.55
CA ILE A 282 -6.62 2.07 -25.65
C ILE A 282 -7.54 2.55 -26.76
N ALA A 283 -8.73 3.05 -26.42
CA ALA A 283 -9.69 3.61 -27.39
C ALA A 283 -9.13 4.85 -28.10
N ALA A 284 -8.32 5.67 -27.42
CA ALA A 284 -7.62 6.80 -28.03
C ALA A 284 -6.48 6.40 -28.98
N GLY A 285 -6.04 5.12 -28.96
CA GLY A 285 -5.03 4.59 -29.85
C GLY A 285 -3.62 4.51 -29.24
N VAL A 286 -3.50 4.64 -27.91
CA VAL A 286 -2.23 4.40 -27.19
C VAL A 286 -1.82 2.95 -27.36
N SER A 287 -0.54 2.71 -27.65
CA SER A 287 -0.04 1.38 -28.02
C SER A 287 0.15 0.44 -26.84
N LEU A 288 0.60 0.96 -25.69
CA LEU A 288 0.73 0.25 -24.42
C LEU A 288 0.35 1.19 -23.28
N VAL A 289 -0.35 0.64 -22.28
CA VAL A 289 -0.74 1.36 -21.07
C VAL A 289 -0.31 0.56 -19.86
N SER A 290 0.42 1.18 -18.92
CA SER A 290 0.78 0.56 -17.64
C SER A 290 0.03 1.18 -16.47
N PHE A 291 -0.28 0.38 -15.45
CA PHE A 291 -0.96 0.81 -14.23
C PHE A 291 -0.74 -0.15 -13.06
N SER A 292 -1.03 0.35 -11.83
CA SER A 292 -0.84 -0.40 -10.59
C SER A 292 -2.07 -1.22 -10.22
N GLY A 293 -1.86 -2.44 -9.68
CA GLY A 293 -2.94 -3.28 -9.16
C GLY A 293 -3.41 -2.91 -7.76
N ASP A 294 -2.53 -2.36 -6.92
CA ASP A 294 -2.75 -2.12 -5.48
C ASP A 294 -3.18 -0.70 -5.11
N LYS A 295 -3.66 0.06 -6.08
CA LYS A 295 -4.23 1.40 -5.88
C LYS A 295 -5.74 1.39 -6.13
N LEU A 296 -6.24 2.21 -7.07
CA LEU A 296 -7.66 2.33 -7.36
C LEU A 296 -8.30 1.06 -7.91
N LEU A 297 -7.52 0.19 -8.58
CA LEU A 297 -7.97 -1.15 -8.95
C LEU A 297 -8.38 -1.98 -7.71
N GLY A 298 -7.78 -1.76 -6.56
CA GLY A 298 -8.15 -2.44 -5.32
C GLY A 298 -7.68 -3.90 -5.20
N GLY A 299 -6.70 -4.30 -6.01
CA GLY A 299 -6.12 -5.63 -6.03
C GLY A 299 -4.76 -5.72 -5.34
N PRO A 300 -4.01 -6.81 -5.58
CA PRO A 300 -2.66 -6.98 -5.04
C PRO A 300 -1.66 -6.04 -5.73
N GLN A 301 -0.47 -5.89 -5.11
CA GLN A 301 0.62 -5.21 -5.77
C GLN A 301 0.99 -5.96 -7.06
N ALA A 302 0.76 -5.30 -8.19
CA ALA A 302 1.10 -5.78 -9.51
C ALA A 302 1.33 -4.60 -10.44
N GLY A 303 2.15 -4.78 -11.47
CA GLY A 303 2.23 -3.92 -12.63
C GLY A 303 1.51 -4.59 -13.80
N ILE A 304 0.54 -3.90 -14.34
CA ILE A 304 -0.30 -4.39 -15.43
C ILE A 304 0.02 -3.57 -16.66
N ILE A 305 0.29 -4.24 -17.77
CA ILE A 305 0.52 -3.61 -19.07
C ILE A 305 -0.50 -4.20 -20.04
N VAL A 306 -1.28 -3.34 -20.69
CA VAL A 306 -2.26 -3.73 -21.70
C VAL A 306 -1.98 -2.98 -23.00
N GLY A 307 -2.33 -3.57 -24.15
CA GLY A 307 -2.18 -2.88 -25.42
C GLY A 307 -2.04 -3.79 -26.62
N LYS A 308 -1.23 -3.36 -27.62
CA LYS A 308 -1.06 -4.07 -28.88
C LYS A 308 -0.33 -5.39 -28.70
N LYS A 309 -0.92 -6.47 -29.24
CA LYS A 309 -0.39 -7.84 -29.14
C LYS A 309 1.08 -7.97 -29.56
N ALA A 310 1.47 -7.30 -30.66
CA ALA A 310 2.85 -7.35 -31.15
C ALA A 310 3.86 -6.75 -30.15
N LEU A 311 3.47 -5.70 -29.43
CA LEU A 311 4.32 -5.10 -28.41
C LEU A 311 4.32 -5.94 -27.13
N ILE A 312 3.17 -6.45 -26.69
CA ILE A 312 3.10 -7.37 -25.54
C ILE A 312 3.96 -8.62 -25.78
N ALA A 313 3.97 -9.17 -26.99
CA ALA A 313 4.85 -10.30 -27.34
C ALA A 313 6.34 -9.96 -27.16
N ARG A 314 6.76 -8.72 -27.49
CA ARG A 314 8.13 -8.24 -27.22
C ARG A 314 8.43 -8.19 -25.72
N LEU A 315 7.49 -7.72 -24.92
CA LEU A 315 7.62 -7.68 -23.45
C LEU A 315 7.77 -9.11 -22.88
N GLN A 316 6.92 -10.04 -23.33
CA GLN A 316 6.91 -11.42 -22.87
C GLN A 316 8.21 -12.16 -23.19
N SER A 317 8.84 -11.86 -24.32
CA SER A 317 10.11 -12.45 -24.76
C SER A 317 11.36 -11.78 -24.17
N HIS A 318 11.21 -10.59 -23.57
CA HIS A 318 12.34 -9.83 -23.04
C HIS A 318 12.95 -10.49 -21.80
N PRO A 319 14.29 -10.58 -21.65
CA PRO A 319 14.94 -11.25 -20.50
C PRO A 319 14.48 -10.70 -19.13
N LEU A 320 14.23 -9.38 -19.03
CA LEU A 320 13.74 -8.76 -17.79
C LEU A 320 12.39 -9.31 -17.34
N LYS A 321 11.53 -9.79 -18.26
CA LYS A 321 10.22 -10.37 -17.88
C LYS A 321 10.38 -11.49 -16.87
N ARG A 322 11.43 -12.34 -17.02
CA ARG A 322 11.68 -13.42 -16.06
C ARG A 322 12.04 -12.91 -14.66
N ALA A 323 12.82 -11.83 -14.58
CA ALA A 323 13.22 -11.22 -13.32
C ALA A 323 12.07 -10.45 -12.63
N LEU A 324 11.16 -9.88 -13.44
CA LEU A 324 10.08 -9.00 -12.96
C LEU A 324 8.71 -9.71 -12.83
N ARG A 325 8.62 -11.01 -13.11
CA ARG A 325 7.36 -11.74 -13.13
C ARG A 325 6.69 -11.81 -11.75
N ALA A 326 5.36 -11.73 -11.72
CA ALA A 326 4.55 -11.93 -10.53
C ALA A 326 4.54 -13.41 -10.10
N ASP A 327 4.38 -13.67 -8.81
CA ASP A 327 4.21 -15.01 -8.24
C ASP A 327 2.75 -15.50 -8.35
N LYS A 328 2.51 -16.78 -7.97
CA LYS A 328 1.20 -17.40 -8.10
C LYS A 328 0.14 -16.79 -7.17
N MET A 329 0.53 -16.26 -6.01
CA MET A 329 -0.39 -15.65 -5.04
C MET A 329 -0.89 -14.31 -5.58
N THR A 330 0.03 -13.48 -6.09
CA THR A 330 -0.30 -12.22 -6.75
C THR A 330 -1.23 -12.44 -7.95
N LEU A 331 -0.96 -13.45 -8.79
CA LEU A 331 -1.80 -13.73 -9.95
C LEU A 331 -3.18 -14.24 -9.55
N ALA A 332 -3.28 -15.12 -8.55
CA ALA A 332 -4.58 -15.59 -8.05
C ALA A 332 -5.42 -14.47 -7.44
N ALA A 333 -4.81 -13.60 -6.64
CA ALA A 333 -5.49 -12.44 -6.08
C ALA A 333 -5.95 -11.47 -7.16
N LEU A 334 -5.08 -11.19 -8.15
CA LEU A 334 -5.40 -10.27 -9.23
C LEU A 334 -6.53 -10.82 -10.12
N GLU A 335 -6.50 -12.11 -10.46
CA GLU A 335 -7.56 -12.76 -11.23
C GLU A 335 -8.91 -12.63 -10.53
N ALA A 336 -8.98 -13.01 -9.25
CA ALA A 336 -10.20 -12.92 -8.46
C ALA A 336 -10.71 -11.47 -8.36
N THR A 337 -9.81 -10.49 -8.18
CA THR A 337 -10.16 -9.06 -8.18
C THR A 337 -10.71 -8.61 -9.53
N LEU A 338 -10.06 -8.97 -10.65
CA LEU A 338 -10.52 -8.61 -11.99
C LEU A 338 -11.90 -9.19 -12.33
N ARG A 339 -12.23 -10.38 -11.82
CA ARG A 339 -13.56 -10.98 -11.99
C ARG A 339 -14.67 -10.16 -11.34
N LEU A 340 -14.40 -9.41 -10.27
CA LEU A 340 -15.39 -8.50 -9.67
C LEU A 340 -15.82 -7.39 -10.63
N TYR A 341 -14.89 -6.93 -11.48
CA TYR A 341 -15.19 -5.91 -12.50
C TYR A 341 -16.14 -6.36 -13.61
N LEU A 342 -16.37 -7.67 -13.73
CA LEU A 342 -17.41 -8.20 -14.64
C LEU A 342 -18.83 -8.03 -14.07
N HIS A 343 -18.96 -7.62 -12.81
CA HIS A 343 -20.22 -7.42 -12.10
C HIS A 343 -20.30 -5.99 -11.50
N PRO A 344 -20.37 -4.95 -12.34
CA PRO A 344 -20.27 -3.56 -11.89
C PRO A 344 -21.34 -3.17 -10.85
N GLU A 345 -22.50 -3.83 -10.86
CA GLU A 345 -23.61 -3.59 -9.93
C GLU A 345 -23.28 -4.01 -8.48
N LYS A 346 -22.31 -4.89 -8.28
CA LYS A 346 -21.86 -5.37 -6.96
C LYS A 346 -20.50 -4.80 -6.54
N LEU A 347 -19.80 -4.18 -7.48
CA LEU A 347 -18.39 -3.81 -7.30
C LEU A 347 -18.15 -2.93 -6.08
N ALA A 348 -19.00 -1.93 -5.84
CA ALA A 348 -18.87 -1.02 -4.70
C ALA A 348 -19.04 -1.74 -3.34
N ALA A 349 -19.78 -2.85 -3.30
CA ALA A 349 -19.95 -3.65 -2.08
C ALA A 349 -18.81 -4.65 -1.87
N GLU A 350 -18.34 -5.29 -2.95
CA GLU A 350 -17.40 -6.41 -2.89
C GLU A 350 -15.92 -5.96 -2.92
N LEU A 351 -15.63 -4.80 -3.51
CA LEU A 351 -14.27 -4.26 -3.59
C LEU A 351 -13.99 -3.29 -2.42
N PRO A 352 -13.16 -3.66 -1.43
CA PRO A 352 -12.94 -2.85 -0.22
C PRO A 352 -12.50 -1.41 -0.51
N THR A 353 -11.61 -1.22 -1.49
CA THR A 353 -11.16 0.13 -1.88
C THR A 353 -12.34 0.99 -2.28
N LEU A 354 -13.20 0.53 -3.19
CA LEU A 354 -14.35 1.30 -3.66
C LEU A 354 -15.38 1.48 -2.55
N ARG A 355 -15.65 0.45 -1.76
CA ARG A 355 -16.55 0.51 -0.60
C ARG A 355 -16.13 1.59 0.39
N LEU A 356 -14.84 1.66 0.75
CA LEU A 356 -14.31 2.67 1.66
C LEU A 356 -14.36 4.08 1.07
N LEU A 357 -14.09 4.24 -0.23
CA LEU A 357 -14.12 5.53 -0.91
C LEU A 357 -15.54 6.09 -1.03
N THR A 358 -16.56 5.23 -1.16
CA THR A 358 -17.96 5.61 -1.38
C THR A 358 -18.78 5.77 -0.09
N ARG A 359 -18.20 5.48 1.10
CA ARG A 359 -18.89 5.68 2.38
C ARG A 359 -19.36 7.11 2.56
N GLN A 360 -20.61 7.27 2.98
CA GLN A 360 -21.23 8.58 3.16
C GLN A 360 -20.79 9.23 4.48
N ALA A 361 -20.52 10.54 4.44
CA ALA A 361 -20.05 11.29 5.62
C ALA A 361 -21.04 11.22 6.80
N ASP A 362 -22.33 11.20 6.53
CA ASP A 362 -23.37 11.10 7.58
C ASP A 362 -23.36 9.76 8.29
N GLU A 363 -23.12 8.64 7.58
CA GLU A 363 -22.97 7.32 8.18
C GLU A 363 -21.74 7.26 9.08
N ILE A 364 -20.62 7.83 8.61
CA ILE A 364 -19.37 7.91 9.37
C ILE A 364 -19.57 8.79 10.60
N ARG A 365 -20.29 9.91 10.50
CA ARG A 365 -20.62 10.79 11.62
C ARG A 365 -21.46 10.08 12.68
N LEU A 366 -22.51 9.35 12.28
CA LEU A 366 -23.34 8.57 13.21
C LEU A 366 -22.54 7.49 13.93
N GLN A 367 -21.62 6.82 13.23
CA GLN A 367 -20.66 5.90 13.85
C GLN A 367 -19.81 6.62 14.91
N GLY A 368 -19.28 7.80 14.57
CA GLY A 368 -18.48 8.61 15.48
C GLY A 368 -19.24 8.98 16.76
N GLU A 369 -20.52 9.35 16.67
CA GLU A 369 -21.33 9.69 17.84
C GLU A 369 -21.56 8.52 18.79
N ARG A 370 -21.82 7.31 18.27
CA ARG A 370 -21.89 6.09 19.09
C ARG A 370 -20.58 5.81 19.81
N MET A 371 -19.47 5.88 19.09
CA MET A 371 -18.13 5.64 19.64
C MET A 371 -17.74 6.69 20.68
N ARG A 372 -17.99 7.98 20.40
CA ARG A 372 -17.71 9.08 21.33
C ARG A 372 -18.41 8.87 22.67
N ALA A 373 -19.70 8.51 22.65
CA ALA A 373 -20.47 8.28 23.86
C ALA A 373 -19.87 7.17 24.73
N ALA A 374 -19.42 6.07 24.13
CA ALA A 374 -18.82 4.94 24.83
C ALA A 374 -17.40 5.25 25.33
N LEU A 375 -16.60 6.00 24.56
CA LEU A 375 -15.20 6.30 24.91
C LEU A 375 -15.09 7.41 25.96
N ALA A 376 -16.06 8.31 26.09
CA ALA A 376 -15.98 9.50 26.95
C ALA A 376 -15.71 9.16 28.43
N ALA A 377 -16.28 8.07 28.94
CA ALA A 377 -16.07 7.63 30.33
C ALA A 377 -14.64 7.10 30.57
N HIS A 378 -14.03 6.45 29.55
CA HIS A 378 -12.68 5.84 29.66
C HIS A 378 -11.55 6.85 29.45
N TYR A 379 -11.83 7.94 28.76
CA TYR A 379 -10.86 9.00 28.43
C TYR A 379 -11.28 10.34 29.05
N ALA A 380 -11.66 10.34 30.35
CA ALA A 380 -12.18 11.50 31.07
C ALA A 380 -11.21 12.72 31.10
N ASP A 381 -9.92 12.49 30.94
CA ASP A 381 -8.89 13.54 30.84
C ASP A 381 -8.90 14.28 29.50
N PHE A 382 -9.68 13.81 28.54
CA PHE A 382 -9.81 14.40 27.22
C PHE A 382 -11.23 14.90 26.96
N ASP A 383 -11.36 15.96 26.17
CA ASP A 383 -12.62 16.37 25.57
C ASP A 383 -12.77 15.63 24.23
N LEU A 384 -13.82 14.80 24.12
CA LEU A 384 -14.10 14.01 22.91
C LEU A 384 -15.21 14.66 22.12
N ARG A 385 -14.97 14.87 20.82
CA ARG A 385 -15.96 15.41 19.88
C ARG A 385 -16.00 14.59 18.60
N VAL A 386 -17.12 14.68 17.89
CA VAL A 386 -17.22 14.22 16.51
C VAL A 386 -17.18 15.45 15.63
N GLU A 387 -16.18 15.52 14.78
CA GLU A 387 -15.97 16.69 13.92
C GLU A 387 -15.94 16.28 12.44
N PRO A 388 -16.50 17.10 11.54
CA PRO A 388 -16.36 16.89 10.13
C PRO A 388 -14.87 17.02 9.73
N CYS A 389 -14.44 16.18 8.84
CA CYS A 389 -13.09 16.23 8.28
C CYS A 389 -13.07 15.81 6.81
N LEU A 390 -11.89 15.88 6.21
CA LEU A 390 -11.68 15.46 4.84
C LEU A 390 -10.66 14.32 4.82
N SER A 391 -11.09 13.15 4.36
CA SER A 391 -10.20 12.02 4.09
C SER A 391 -9.49 12.19 2.74
N GLN A 392 -8.38 11.48 2.57
CA GLN A 392 -7.64 11.40 1.30
C GLN A 392 -7.91 10.07 0.62
N ILE A 393 -7.96 10.09 -0.72
CA ILE A 393 -8.04 8.86 -1.52
C ILE A 393 -6.73 8.07 -1.36
N GLY A 394 -5.59 8.72 -1.60
CA GLY A 394 -4.29 8.08 -1.40
C GLY A 394 -3.15 9.09 -1.31
N SER A 395 -2.07 8.74 -0.64
CA SER A 395 -0.88 9.58 -0.52
C SER A 395 -0.01 9.63 -1.79
N GLY A 396 -0.11 8.61 -2.64
CA GLY A 396 0.59 8.51 -3.93
C GLY A 396 -0.35 8.43 -5.13
N SER A 397 -1.65 8.68 -4.91
CA SER A 397 -2.70 8.72 -5.94
C SER A 397 -3.79 9.63 -5.45
N LEU A 398 -4.09 10.70 -6.20
CA LEU A 398 -5.08 11.73 -5.83
C LEU A 398 -4.88 12.34 -4.43
N PRO A 399 -3.69 12.87 -4.10
CA PRO A 399 -3.42 13.38 -2.75
C PRO A 399 -4.14 14.70 -2.45
N VAL A 400 -4.55 15.44 -3.49
CA VAL A 400 -5.27 16.71 -3.37
C VAL A 400 -6.79 16.52 -3.28
N ASP A 401 -7.30 15.39 -3.79
CA ASP A 401 -8.72 15.09 -3.74
C ASP A 401 -9.13 14.63 -2.36
N ARG A 402 -10.16 15.29 -1.83
CA ARG A 402 -10.62 15.12 -0.47
C ARG A 402 -12.05 14.60 -0.45
N LEU A 403 -12.29 13.64 0.45
CA LEU A 403 -13.60 13.03 0.63
C LEU A 403 -14.23 13.51 1.93
N PRO A 404 -15.46 14.05 1.91
CA PRO A 404 -16.18 14.41 3.14
C PRO A 404 -16.27 13.22 4.10
N SER A 405 -15.82 13.38 5.34
CA SER A 405 -15.73 12.35 6.37
C SER A 405 -16.05 12.91 7.75
N ALA A 406 -15.95 12.08 8.78
CA ALA A 406 -16.04 12.47 10.16
C ALA A 406 -14.97 11.75 11.01
N ALA A 407 -14.49 12.43 12.03
CA ALA A 407 -13.50 11.91 12.95
C ALA A 407 -13.98 12.05 14.41
N VAL A 408 -13.59 11.10 15.25
CA VAL A 408 -13.56 11.31 16.69
C VAL A 408 -12.27 12.03 17.03
N THR A 409 -12.37 13.19 17.69
CA THR A 409 -11.23 13.98 18.13
C THR A 409 -11.06 13.91 19.64
N LEU A 410 -9.82 13.86 20.12
CA LEU A 410 -9.49 13.90 21.53
C LEU A 410 -8.59 15.10 21.80
N THR A 411 -9.06 16.01 22.66
CA THR A 411 -8.34 17.21 23.09
C THR A 411 -8.00 17.09 24.58
N PRO A 412 -6.74 17.20 25.02
CA PRO A 412 -6.39 17.16 26.43
C PRO A 412 -7.04 18.33 27.18
N ARG A 413 -7.72 18.08 28.30
CA ARG A 413 -8.37 19.13 29.09
C ARG A 413 -7.38 20.11 29.72
N ASP A 414 -6.16 19.67 29.97
CA ASP A 414 -5.08 20.51 30.52
C ASP A 414 -4.23 21.21 29.45
N GLY A 415 -4.57 21.05 28.17
CA GLY A 415 -3.90 21.67 27.03
C GLY A 415 -2.51 21.13 26.72
N ARG A 416 -2.05 20.05 27.38
CA ARG A 416 -0.68 19.51 27.22
C ARG A 416 -0.59 18.58 26.01
N GLY A 417 0.11 19.00 24.95
CA GLY A 417 0.35 18.20 23.75
C GLY A 417 1.06 16.87 24.01
N SER A 418 1.92 16.80 25.01
CA SER A 418 2.62 15.56 25.42
C SER A 418 1.67 14.42 25.81
N ARG A 419 0.44 14.74 26.29
CA ARG A 419 -0.59 13.73 26.55
C ARG A 419 -1.12 13.07 25.29
N LEU A 420 -1.20 13.82 24.19
CA LEU A 420 -1.61 13.26 22.88
C LEU A 420 -0.57 12.28 22.35
N GLU A 421 0.71 12.65 22.44
CA GLU A 421 1.82 11.80 22.03
C GLU A 421 1.88 10.50 22.86
N ALA A 422 1.72 10.64 24.18
CA ALA A 422 1.68 9.50 25.11
C ALA A 422 0.48 8.57 24.80
N LEU A 423 -0.70 9.14 24.56
CA LEU A 423 -1.89 8.37 24.19
C LEU A 423 -1.70 7.66 22.86
N ALA A 424 -1.24 8.36 21.83
CA ALA A 424 -0.96 7.77 20.52
C ALA A 424 0.13 6.69 20.59
N ALA A 425 1.18 6.89 21.40
CA ALA A 425 2.21 5.88 21.64
C ALA A 425 1.64 4.63 22.33
N ARG A 426 0.80 4.80 23.35
CA ARG A 426 0.11 3.69 24.02
C ARG A 426 -0.78 2.91 23.05
N TRP A 427 -1.54 3.61 22.19
CA TRP A 427 -2.44 2.96 21.22
C TRP A 427 -1.69 2.22 20.11
N ARG A 428 -0.48 2.65 19.76
CA ARG A 428 0.39 1.88 18.85
C ARG A 428 0.93 0.58 19.45
N GLN A 429 0.87 0.43 20.79
CA GLN A 429 1.30 -0.78 21.50
C GLN A 429 0.16 -1.78 21.77
N LEU A 430 -1.08 -1.43 21.40
CA LEU A 430 -2.23 -2.34 21.54
C LEU A 430 -2.04 -3.63 20.72
N PRO A 431 -2.75 -4.71 21.04
CA PRO A 431 -2.73 -5.95 20.26
C PRO A 431 -2.98 -5.72 18.77
N VAL A 432 -3.91 -4.85 18.42
CA VAL A 432 -4.06 -4.27 17.08
C VAL A 432 -3.80 -2.76 17.19
N PRO A 433 -2.66 -2.25 16.70
CA PRO A 433 -2.32 -0.84 16.80
C PRO A 433 -3.37 0.08 16.17
N VAL A 434 -3.62 1.21 16.84
CA VAL A 434 -4.48 2.28 16.31
C VAL A 434 -3.61 3.41 15.79
N ILE A 435 -3.80 3.76 14.53
CA ILE A 435 -3.03 4.81 13.84
C ILE A 435 -3.97 5.96 13.49
N GLY A 436 -3.91 7.03 14.27
CA GLY A 436 -4.54 8.31 14.00
C GLY A 436 -3.53 9.38 13.60
N ARG A 437 -3.97 10.63 13.53
CA ARG A 437 -3.09 11.79 13.25
C ARG A 437 -3.22 12.83 14.36
N ILE A 438 -2.09 13.41 14.79
CA ILE A 438 -2.08 14.56 15.69
C ILE A 438 -1.98 15.82 14.82
N TYR A 439 -2.97 16.67 14.95
CA TYR A 439 -3.03 17.93 14.22
C TYR A 439 -3.83 18.95 15.03
N ASP A 440 -3.39 20.21 15.02
CA ASP A 440 -4.06 21.35 15.70
C ASP A 440 -4.40 21.05 17.17
N GLY A 441 -3.42 20.49 17.92
CA GLY A 441 -3.57 20.19 19.35
C GLY A 441 -4.59 19.09 19.69
N ARG A 442 -4.92 18.23 18.73
CA ARG A 442 -5.90 17.14 18.87
C ARG A 442 -5.38 15.85 18.25
N LEU A 443 -5.80 14.71 18.79
CA LEU A 443 -5.67 13.42 18.14
C LEU A 443 -6.95 13.16 17.34
N TRP A 444 -6.81 13.02 16.04
CA TRP A 444 -7.88 12.75 15.08
C TRP A 444 -7.93 11.28 14.72
N LEU A 445 -9.10 10.69 14.86
CA LEU A 445 -9.42 9.33 14.41
C LEU A 445 -10.47 9.46 13.30
N ASP A 446 -10.01 9.56 12.07
CA ASP A 446 -10.89 9.58 10.90
C ASP A 446 -11.47 8.18 10.67
N LEU A 447 -12.80 8.07 10.72
CA LEU A 447 -13.49 6.79 10.77
C LEU A 447 -13.80 6.19 9.38
N ARG A 448 -13.40 6.84 8.29
CA ARG A 448 -13.67 6.34 6.93
C ARG A 448 -13.23 4.89 6.72
N CYS A 449 -12.08 4.51 7.26
CA CYS A 449 -11.52 3.16 7.11
C CYS A 449 -11.88 2.21 8.26
N LEU A 450 -12.76 2.62 9.19
CA LEU A 450 -13.19 1.77 10.29
C LEU A 450 -14.49 1.02 9.93
N GLU A 451 -14.38 -0.24 9.54
CA GLU A 451 -15.53 -1.10 9.25
C GLU A 451 -15.94 -1.95 10.48
N ASP A 452 -14.98 -2.46 11.25
CA ASP A 452 -15.23 -3.27 12.45
C ASP A 452 -15.22 -2.41 13.73
N GLU A 453 -16.33 -1.68 13.95
CA GLU A 453 -16.54 -0.85 15.13
C GLU A 453 -16.50 -1.68 16.42
N SER A 454 -17.11 -2.86 16.41
CA SER A 454 -17.23 -3.71 17.62
C SER A 454 -15.86 -4.14 18.12
N ARG A 455 -15.02 -4.69 17.27
CA ARG A 455 -13.66 -5.12 17.61
C ARG A 455 -12.78 -3.95 18.07
N PHE A 456 -12.92 -2.79 17.41
CA PHE A 456 -12.20 -1.59 17.79
C PHE A 456 -12.59 -1.14 19.21
N MET A 457 -13.88 -1.06 19.50
CA MET A 457 -14.40 -0.64 20.80
C MET A 457 -14.03 -1.62 21.92
N GLU A 458 -14.19 -2.94 21.70
CA GLU A 458 -13.75 -3.95 22.67
C GLU A 458 -12.28 -3.80 23.07
N MET A 459 -11.41 -3.48 22.12
CA MET A 459 -9.99 -3.32 22.36
C MET A 459 -9.67 -2.07 23.18
N LEU A 460 -10.36 -0.96 22.91
CA LEU A 460 -10.09 0.32 23.60
C LEU A 460 -10.73 0.40 24.99
N LEU A 461 -11.78 -0.39 25.25
CA LEU A 461 -12.51 -0.39 26.52
C LEU A 461 -12.00 -1.44 27.54
N ARG A 462 -11.06 -2.28 27.10
CA ARG A 462 -10.31 -3.20 27.98
C ARG A 462 -9.13 -2.49 28.65
#